data_859311e67166ba852a26dba4573a1508
#
_entry.id   859311e67166ba852a26dba4573a1508
#
_cell.length_a   1.000
_cell.length_b   1.000
_cell.length_c   1.000
_cell.angle_alpha   90.00
_cell.angle_beta   90.00
_cell.angle_gamma   90.00
#
_symmetry.space_group_name_H-M   'P 1'
#
loop_
_entity.id
_entity.type
_entity.pdbx_description
1 polymer ?
#
loop_
_entity_poly.entity_id
_entity_poly.type
_entity_poly.pdbx_seq_one_letter_code
_entity_poly.pdbx_strand_id
1 'polypeptide(L)'
;MKFVIAIEAGTKTTAFGVVVPDLPGCFSAGDTAEEAFDNAREAIKAYCEILAEDKKDLPEAKAMSEWQNDPEFSGWTWGIVDVAVEKFFGPAEKINITVPAIVLRRIDAYVESHSEDSRSSFLVKAAQEAIRREKAEAATA
;
A
#
# COMPACT_ATOMS: atom_id res chain seq x y z
N MET A 1 -0.58 3.88 -7.64
CA MET A 1 -0.71 3.69 -6.18
C MET A 1 0.38 4.47 -5.47
N LYS A 2 0.06 5.10 -4.37
CA LYS A 2 0.99 5.90 -3.58
C LYS A 2 1.59 5.07 -2.45
N PHE A 3 2.91 5.11 -2.36
CA PHE A 3 3.67 4.44 -1.29
C PHE A 3 4.33 5.47 -0.39
N VAL A 4 4.17 5.29 0.90
CA VAL A 4 4.88 6.08 1.91
C VAL A 4 6.33 5.61 1.96
N ILE A 5 7.27 6.55 2.01
CA ILE A 5 8.70 6.26 2.20
C ILE A 5 9.24 7.03 3.40
N ALA A 6 10.12 6.39 4.13
CA ALA A 6 10.88 6.98 5.22
C ALA A 6 12.34 7.15 4.78
N ILE A 7 12.90 8.34 4.95
CA ILE A 7 14.24 8.70 4.48
C ILE A 7 15.13 9.03 5.68
N GLU A 8 16.16 8.26 5.87
CA GLU A 8 17.25 8.55 6.82
C GLU A 8 18.25 9.47 6.15
N ALA A 9 18.54 10.59 6.78
CA ALA A 9 19.47 11.57 6.23
C ALA A 9 20.89 10.98 6.13
N GLY A 10 21.51 11.18 4.97
CA GLY A 10 22.92 10.85 4.76
C GLY A 10 23.86 11.83 5.46
N THR A 11 25.12 11.45 5.54
CA THR A 11 26.21 12.28 6.03
C THR A 11 27.28 12.42 4.94
N LYS A 12 28.39 13.07 5.25
CA LYS A 12 29.54 13.13 4.32
C LYS A 12 30.14 11.76 3.99
N THR A 13 29.89 10.76 4.86
CA THR A 13 30.46 9.41 4.75
C THR A 13 29.41 8.31 4.58
N THR A 14 28.12 8.64 4.70
CA THR A 14 27.00 7.68 4.56
C THR A 14 25.96 8.20 3.56
N ALA A 15 25.41 7.28 2.76
CA ALA A 15 24.32 7.57 1.84
C ALA A 15 23.01 7.88 2.56
N PHE A 16 22.08 8.51 1.84
CA PHE A 16 20.68 8.58 2.26
C PHE A 16 20.05 7.18 2.15
N GLY A 17 19.47 6.69 3.25
CA GLY A 17 18.75 5.44 3.27
C GLY A 17 17.25 5.66 3.09
N VAL A 18 16.59 4.74 2.39
CA VAL A 18 15.14 4.76 2.22
C VAL A 18 14.56 3.41 2.61
N VAL A 19 13.49 3.44 3.39
CA VAL A 19 12.66 2.29 3.71
C VAL A 19 11.26 2.55 3.17
N VAL A 20 10.65 1.53 2.57
CA VAL A 20 9.23 1.54 2.18
C VAL A 20 8.46 0.71 3.21
N PRO A 21 7.88 1.34 4.25
CA PRO A 21 7.37 0.58 5.40
C PRO A 21 6.23 -0.39 5.07
N ASP A 22 5.39 -0.05 4.08
CA ASP A 22 4.30 -0.93 3.64
C ASP A 22 4.78 -2.15 2.85
N LEU A 23 6.05 -2.16 2.40
CA LEU A 23 6.65 -3.25 1.64
C LEU A 23 7.82 -3.85 2.42
N PRO A 24 7.59 -4.87 3.26
CA PRO A 24 8.63 -5.46 4.10
C PRO A 24 9.84 -5.92 3.28
N GLY A 25 11.03 -5.46 3.65
CA GLY A 25 12.28 -5.78 2.94
C GLY A 25 12.55 -4.91 1.71
N CYS A 26 11.72 -3.91 1.41
CA CYS A 26 11.95 -2.95 0.33
C CYS A 26 12.77 -1.77 0.84
N PHE A 27 14.02 -1.73 0.45
CA PHE A 27 14.99 -0.70 0.84
C PHE A 27 15.64 -0.07 -0.38
N SER A 28 16.12 1.16 -0.23
CA SER A 28 16.86 1.86 -1.25
C SER A 28 17.86 2.81 -0.59
N ALA A 29 18.78 3.36 -1.38
CA ALA A 29 19.74 4.36 -0.95
C ALA A 29 20.16 5.24 -2.13
N GLY A 30 20.78 6.37 -1.84
CA GLY A 30 21.36 7.27 -2.82
C GLY A 30 22.36 8.22 -2.17
N ASP A 31 23.25 8.79 -2.96
CA ASP A 31 24.24 9.75 -2.46
C ASP A 31 23.60 11.13 -2.19
N THR A 32 22.49 11.40 -2.83
CA THR A 32 21.65 12.58 -2.61
C THR A 32 20.23 12.15 -2.24
N ALA A 33 19.46 13.07 -1.66
CA ALA A 33 18.04 12.82 -1.37
C ALA A 33 17.24 12.54 -2.64
N GLU A 34 17.50 13.26 -3.73
CA GLU A 34 16.86 13.09 -5.02
C GLU A 34 17.15 11.71 -5.61
N GLU A 35 18.41 11.28 -5.58
CA GLU A 35 18.83 9.97 -6.04
C GLU A 35 18.19 8.85 -5.21
N ALA A 36 18.15 9.01 -3.88
CA ALA A 36 17.51 8.07 -2.98
C ALA A 36 16.01 7.92 -3.29
N PHE A 37 15.35 9.01 -3.65
CA PHE A 37 13.95 9.04 -4.04
C PHE A 37 13.69 8.30 -5.35
N ASP A 38 14.51 8.55 -6.37
CA ASP A 38 14.40 7.87 -7.66
C ASP A 38 14.70 6.37 -7.53
N ASN A 39 15.72 6.01 -6.76
CA ASN A 39 16.06 4.62 -6.48
C ASN A 39 14.97 3.92 -5.68
N ALA A 40 14.26 4.62 -4.78
CA ALA A 40 13.12 4.07 -4.08
C ALA A 40 11.98 3.69 -5.03
N ARG A 41 11.72 4.52 -6.05
CA ARG A 41 10.72 4.21 -7.08
C ARG A 41 11.07 2.93 -7.83
N GLU A 42 12.31 2.77 -8.21
CA GLU A 42 12.77 1.56 -8.90
C GLU A 42 12.73 0.32 -7.99
N ALA A 43 13.08 0.48 -6.71
CA ALA A 43 12.97 -0.60 -5.71
C ALA A 43 11.51 -1.05 -5.51
N ILE A 44 10.55 -0.12 -5.48
CA ILE A 44 9.11 -0.44 -5.38
C ILE A 44 8.65 -1.21 -6.63
N LYS A 45 9.06 -0.76 -7.82
CA LYS A 45 8.73 -1.47 -9.07
C LYS A 45 9.25 -2.91 -9.06
N ALA A 46 10.51 -3.09 -8.72
CA ALA A 46 11.12 -4.43 -8.63
C ALA A 46 10.42 -5.32 -7.60
N TYR A 47 10.03 -4.76 -6.46
CA TYR A 47 9.27 -5.47 -5.44
C TYR A 47 7.89 -5.92 -5.96
N CYS A 48 7.18 -5.02 -6.67
CA CYS A 48 5.90 -5.34 -7.30
C CYS A 48 6.01 -6.42 -8.37
N GLU A 49 7.07 -6.39 -9.18
CA GLU A 49 7.37 -7.43 -10.18
C GLU A 49 7.49 -8.82 -9.51
N ILE A 50 8.29 -8.91 -8.45
CA ILE A 50 8.48 -10.17 -7.72
C ILE A 50 7.16 -10.67 -7.12
N LEU A 51 6.37 -9.77 -6.53
CA LEU A 51 5.05 -10.16 -6.00
C LEU A 51 4.12 -10.69 -7.10
N ALA A 52 4.09 -10.03 -8.25
CA ALA A 52 3.26 -10.44 -9.38
C ALA A 52 3.69 -11.81 -9.95
N GLU A 53 4.99 -12.03 -10.11
CA GLU A 53 5.55 -13.31 -10.54
C GLU A 53 5.22 -14.45 -9.56
N ASP A 54 5.31 -14.17 -8.28
CA ASP A 54 4.97 -15.10 -7.20
C ASP A 54 3.46 -15.25 -6.97
N LYS A 55 2.63 -14.53 -7.72
CA LYS A 55 1.17 -14.46 -7.55
C LYS A 55 0.74 -14.11 -6.12
N LYS A 56 1.50 -13.21 -5.50
CA LYS A 56 1.21 -12.66 -4.17
C LYS A 56 0.53 -11.31 -4.29
N ASP A 57 -0.34 -11.02 -3.33
CA ASP A 57 -1.01 -9.73 -3.24
C ASP A 57 -0.06 -8.64 -2.74
N LEU A 58 -0.33 -7.39 -3.15
CA LEU A 58 0.30 -6.23 -2.52
C LEU A 58 -0.10 -6.16 -1.04
N PRO A 59 0.85 -5.89 -0.14
CA PRO A 59 0.53 -5.58 1.24
C PRO A 59 -0.41 -4.37 1.34
N GLU A 60 -1.24 -4.37 2.37
CA GLU A 60 -2.13 -3.25 2.64
C GLU A 60 -1.35 -2.02 3.09
N ALA A 61 -1.62 -0.88 2.44
CA ALA A 61 -1.00 0.37 2.80
C ALA A 61 -1.60 0.94 4.10
N LYS A 62 -0.74 1.38 5.01
CA LYS A 62 -1.14 2.12 6.21
C LYS A 62 -1.06 3.62 5.97
N ALA A 63 -1.77 4.38 6.79
CA ALA A 63 -1.63 5.82 6.76
C ALA A 63 -0.21 6.25 7.16
N MET A 64 0.29 7.33 6.54
CA MET A 64 1.61 7.87 6.88
C MET A 64 1.73 8.16 8.39
N SER A 65 0.67 8.67 9.01
CA SER A 65 0.64 8.98 10.43
C SER A 65 0.89 7.76 11.34
N GLU A 66 0.47 6.58 10.93
CA GLU A 66 0.74 5.35 11.67
C GLU A 66 2.22 5.02 11.67
N TRP A 67 2.88 5.15 10.52
CA TRP A 67 4.32 4.94 10.39
C TRP A 67 5.15 6.02 11.09
N GLN A 68 4.68 7.28 11.06
CA GLN A 68 5.36 8.39 11.74
C GLN A 68 5.40 8.22 13.26
N ASN A 69 4.47 7.47 13.83
CA ASN A 69 4.43 7.14 15.26
C ASN A 69 5.33 5.95 15.63
N ASP A 70 5.90 5.25 14.66
CA ASP A 70 6.82 4.15 14.90
C ASP A 70 8.20 4.69 15.37
N PRO A 71 8.68 4.29 16.56
CA PRO A 71 9.97 4.74 17.09
C PRO A 71 11.17 4.40 16.19
N GLU A 72 11.08 3.38 15.35
CA GLU A 72 12.12 2.98 14.40
C GLU A 72 12.47 4.11 13.43
N PHE A 73 11.48 4.93 13.06
CA PHE A 73 11.65 6.04 12.11
C PHE A 73 11.75 7.41 12.79
N SER A 74 12.10 7.44 14.07
CA SER A 74 12.25 8.71 14.79
C SER A 74 13.33 9.59 14.15
N GLY A 75 12.97 10.83 13.82
CA GLY A 75 13.87 11.79 13.18
C GLY A 75 14.05 11.62 11.67
N TRP A 76 13.40 10.65 11.06
CA TRP A 76 13.43 10.45 9.61
C TRP A 76 12.50 11.43 8.88
N THR A 77 12.82 11.72 7.62
CA THR A 77 11.97 12.50 6.72
C THR A 77 11.02 11.58 5.97
N TRP A 78 9.84 12.08 5.67
CA TRP A 78 8.79 11.30 5.00
C TRP A 78 8.50 11.83 3.61
N GLY A 79 8.18 10.93 2.71
CA GLY A 79 7.76 11.25 1.36
C GLY A 79 6.75 10.25 0.82
N ILE A 80 6.24 10.54 -0.36
CA ILE A 80 5.29 9.68 -1.09
C ILE A 80 5.82 9.48 -2.49
N VAL A 81 5.83 8.23 -2.94
CA VAL A 81 6.20 7.82 -4.29
C VAL A 81 4.97 7.20 -4.97
N ASP A 82 4.61 7.70 -6.14
CA ASP A 82 3.53 7.12 -6.93
C ASP A 82 4.09 6.14 -7.97
N VAL A 83 3.55 4.92 -7.97
CA VAL A 83 3.92 3.85 -8.89
C VAL A 83 2.67 3.27 -9.54
N ALA A 84 2.70 3.12 -10.86
CA ALA A 84 1.62 2.52 -11.65
C ALA A 84 1.61 0.99 -11.47
N VAL A 85 1.01 0.51 -10.38
CA VAL A 85 0.99 -0.92 -10.02
C VAL A 85 0.17 -1.79 -10.96
N GLU A 86 -0.79 -1.22 -11.69
CA GLU A 86 -1.58 -1.91 -12.70
C GLU A 86 -0.74 -2.51 -13.84
N LYS A 87 0.47 -2.01 -14.05
CA LYS A 87 1.43 -2.59 -14.99
C LYS A 87 1.90 -3.99 -14.57
N PHE A 88 1.84 -4.28 -13.28
CA PHE A 88 2.26 -5.55 -12.68
C PHE A 88 1.07 -6.45 -12.33
N PHE A 89 -0.02 -5.88 -11.81
CA PHE A 89 -1.18 -6.61 -11.29
C PHE A 89 -2.40 -6.55 -12.21
N GLY A 90 -2.32 -5.82 -13.31
CA GLY A 90 -3.42 -5.60 -14.23
C GLY A 90 -4.34 -4.43 -13.85
N PRO A 91 -5.13 -3.92 -14.81
CA PRO A 91 -6.10 -2.88 -14.57
C PRO A 91 -7.31 -3.39 -13.80
N ALA A 92 -8.09 -2.46 -13.22
CA ALA A 92 -9.38 -2.79 -12.64
C ALA A 92 -10.34 -3.32 -13.70
N GLU A 93 -11.03 -4.41 -13.40
CA GLU A 93 -12.03 -5.04 -14.27
C GLU A 93 -13.44 -4.71 -13.80
N LYS A 94 -14.34 -4.45 -14.75
CA LYS A 94 -15.77 -4.34 -14.45
C LYS A 94 -16.38 -5.72 -14.36
N ILE A 95 -17.02 -6.00 -13.22
CA ILE A 95 -17.82 -7.21 -13.04
C ILE A 95 -19.25 -6.85 -12.66
N ASN A 96 -20.19 -7.73 -13.00
CA ASN A 96 -21.57 -7.63 -12.56
C ASN A 96 -21.81 -8.65 -11.45
N ILE A 97 -22.40 -8.20 -10.36
CA ILE A 97 -22.79 -9.06 -9.23
C ILE A 97 -24.27 -8.88 -8.93
N THR A 98 -24.88 -9.92 -8.39
CA THR A 98 -26.25 -9.89 -7.89
C THR A 98 -26.21 -9.69 -6.38
N VAL A 99 -26.88 -8.64 -5.90
CA VAL A 99 -26.95 -8.30 -4.48
C VAL A 99 -28.42 -8.27 -4.05
N PRO A 100 -28.82 -8.91 -2.94
CA PRO A 100 -30.15 -8.78 -2.40
C PRO A 100 -30.51 -7.32 -2.15
N ALA A 101 -31.73 -6.92 -2.52
CA ALA A 101 -32.15 -5.52 -2.43
C ALA A 101 -31.99 -4.90 -1.04
N ILE A 102 -32.24 -5.67 0.02
CA ILE A 102 -32.07 -5.19 1.40
C ILE A 102 -30.59 -4.93 1.74
N VAL A 103 -29.68 -5.76 1.24
CA VAL A 103 -28.24 -5.57 1.44
C VAL A 103 -27.75 -4.36 0.66
N LEU A 104 -28.21 -4.19 -0.58
CA LEU A 104 -27.85 -3.04 -1.40
C LEU A 104 -28.29 -1.71 -0.75
N ARG A 105 -29.48 -1.66 -0.17
CA ARG A 105 -29.95 -0.48 0.57
C ARG A 105 -29.06 -0.15 1.76
N ARG A 106 -28.58 -1.17 2.49
CA ARG A 106 -27.65 -0.99 3.61
C ARG A 106 -26.29 -0.47 3.14
N ILE A 107 -25.79 -0.99 2.02
CA ILE A 107 -24.55 -0.52 1.40
C ILE A 107 -24.70 0.95 0.99
N ASP A 108 -25.77 1.30 0.31
CA ASP A 108 -26.01 2.66 -0.18
C ASP A 108 -26.15 3.65 0.99
N ALA A 109 -26.82 3.28 2.07
CA ALA A 109 -26.93 4.09 3.27
C ALA A 109 -25.58 4.31 3.95
N TYR A 110 -24.76 3.28 4.02
CA TYR A 110 -23.39 3.39 4.56
C TYR A 110 -22.53 4.32 3.72
N VAL A 111 -22.49 4.13 2.40
CA VAL A 111 -21.72 4.94 1.45
C VAL A 111 -22.17 6.42 1.49
N GLU A 112 -23.48 6.68 1.61
CA GLU A 112 -24.02 8.04 1.72
C GLU A 112 -23.52 8.76 2.99
N SER A 113 -23.37 8.03 4.10
CA SER A 113 -22.85 8.57 5.36
C SER A 113 -21.31 8.68 5.40
N HIS A 114 -20.61 8.07 4.45
CA HIS A 114 -19.15 8.07 4.34
C HIS A 114 -18.75 8.62 2.96
N SER A 115 -18.64 9.94 2.84
CA SER A 115 -18.48 10.67 1.56
C SER A 115 -17.26 10.27 0.73
N GLU A 116 -16.30 9.59 1.31
CA GLU A 116 -15.08 9.13 0.62
C GLU A 116 -15.26 7.78 -0.07
N ASP A 117 -16.34 7.06 0.23
CA ASP A 117 -16.60 5.75 -0.33
C ASP A 117 -17.62 5.82 -1.49
N SER A 118 -17.43 4.92 -2.43
CA SER A 118 -18.41 4.55 -3.44
C SER A 118 -18.89 3.14 -3.17
N ARG A 119 -19.97 2.72 -3.83
CA ARG A 119 -20.43 1.33 -3.78
C ARG A 119 -19.32 0.34 -4.15
N SER A 120 -18.58 0.62 -5.23
CA SER A 120 -17.45 -0.20 -5.66
C SER A 120 -16.31 -0.22 -4.65
N SER A 121 -15.92 0.93 -4.15
CA SER A 121 -14.86 1.06 -3.14
C SER A 121 -15.20 0.32 -1.85
N PHE A 122 -16.43 0.46 -1.36
CA PHE A 122 -16.91 -0.27 -0.18
C PHE A 122 -16.83 -1.79 -0.39
N LEU A 123 -17.32 -2.30 -1.52
CA LEU A 123 -17.32 -3.73 -1.80
C LEU A 123 -15.92 -4.30 -1.93
N VAL A 124 -15.01 -3.59 -2.57
CA VAL A 124 -13.60 -3.99 -2.69
C VAL A 124 -12.94 -4.06 -1.31
N LYS A 125 -13.09 -3.03 -0.49
CA LYS A 125 -12.56 -3.00 0.88
C LYS A 125 -13.13 -4.13 1.75
N ALA A 126 -14.43 -4.37 1.66
CA ALA A 126 -15.09 -5.45 2.41
C ALA A 126 -14.58 -6.83 1.99
N ALA A 127 -14.38 -7.06 0.69
CA ALA A 127 -13.83 -8.31 0.18
C ALA A 127 -12.38 -8.53 0.63
N GLN A 128 -11.55 -7.51 0.55
CA GLN A 128 -10.15 -7.55 1.02
C GLN A 128 -10.08 -7.85 2.53
N GLU A 129 -10.92 -7.21 3.32
CA GLU A 129 -11.00 -7.43 4.77
C GLU A 129 -11.42 -8.87 5.11
N ALA A 130 -12.42 -9.40 4.40
CA ALA A 130 -12.86 -10.77 4.60
C ALA A 130 -11.76 -11.79 4.29
N ILE A 131 -11.05 -11.61 3.18
CA ILE A 131 -9.93 -12.47 2.79
C ILE A 131 -8.80 -12.40 3.81
N ARG A 132 -8.44 -11.20 4.25
CA ARG A 132 -7.39 -10.99 5.23
C ARG A 132 -7.71 -11.64 6.56
N ARG A 133 -8.94 -11.53 7.04
CA ARG A 133 -9.39 -12.14 8.29
C ARG A 133 -9.31 -13.66 8.23
N GLU A 134 -9.76 -14.25 7.16
CA GLU A 134 -9.70 -15.70 6.98
C GLU A 134 -8.25 -16.21 6.94
N LYS A 135 -7.36 -15.51 6.24
CA LYS A 135 -5.92 -15.84 6.23
C LYS A 135 -5.28 -15.73 7.61
N ALA A 136 -5.63 -14.71 8.39
CA ALA A 136 -5.13 -14.53 9.75
C ALA A 136 -5.62 -15.65 10.68
N GLU A 137 -6.88 -16.04 10.60
CA GLU A 137 -7.46 -17.15 11.36
C GLU A 137 -6.79 -18.49 11.00
N ALA A 138 -6.56 -18.75 9.72
CA ALA A 138 -5.86 -19.95 9.26
C ALA A 138 -4.41 -20.01 9.75
N ALA A 139 -3.72 -18.86 9.87
CA ALA A 139 -2.34 -18.78 10.36
C ALA A 139 -2.22 -19.04 11.87
N THR A 140 -3.30 -18.85 12.64
CA THR A 140 -3.34 -19.06 14.09
C THR A 140 -3.91 -20.41 14.49
N ALA A 141 -4.42 -21.16 13.54
CA ALA A 141 -4.99 -22.49 13.78
C ALA A 141 -3.92 -23.58 13.86
#